data_b257f2ea227249dcbf6c7f0e11f32051
#
_entry.id   b257f2ea227249dcbf6c7f0e11f32051
#
_cell.length_a   1.000
_cell.length_b   1.000
_cell.length_c   1.000
_cell.angle_alpha   90.00
_cell.angle_beta   90.00
_cell.angle_gamma   90.00
#
_symmetry.space_group_name_H-M   'P 1'
#
loop_
_entity.id
_entity.type
_entity.pdbx_description
1 polymer ?
#
loop_
_entity_poly.entity_id
_entity_poly.type
_entity_poly.pdbx_seq_one_letter_code
_entity_poly.pdbx_strand_id
1 'polypeptide(L)'
;MRVLTRLIGRLAKALELRRIAGFRDRSRAAHRRMYEIQRMTTRQRQGAGSRHIATYRALIAIAEEVVAAAQAALQTTARIRGKDLMTAMKIDALRDEIAHYCGLGARVIDQARRRVLDGEQVPTADKIYSIFEPHTDLIKRGKVRTPIEFGHKVFLAESAKGLITQYDVLKGNPVDEVHVAPSLKRHRRVFRRAPQLYGADRGFFSERNVMVCVRGGVATECIPQRGGSKTPQRQAYERSAPFKQGQRFRAGIEGRISVLMRGRGMKRCRAQGAERFALFVAAAVLANNLMIIGELLTKRASQRRKANR
;
A
#
# COMPACT_ATOMS: atom_id res chain seq x y z
N MET A 1 -6.69 6.60 -20.19
CA MET A 1 -7.14 6.53 -21.58
C MET A 1 -7.73 5.18 -21.98
N ARG A 2 -7.00 4.06 -22.03
CA ARG A 2 -7.56 2.74 -22.42
C ARG A 2 -8.80 2.31 -21.62
N VAL A 3 -8.87 2.63 -20.33
CA VAL A 3 -10.03 2.32 -19.49
C VAL A 3 -11.24 3.09 -20.00
N LEU A 4 -11.12 4.41 -20.12
CA LEU A 4 -12.22 5.25 -20.65
C LEU A 4 -12.68 4.79 -22.03
N THR A 5 -11.74 4.51 -22.95
CA THR A 5 -12.09 4.00 -24.28
C THR A 5 -12.92 2.72 -24.22
N ARG A 6 -12.54 1.75 -23.35
CA ARG A 6 -13.30 0.51 -23.18
C ARG A 6 -14.67 0.74 -22.55
N LEU A 7 -14.74 1.59 -21.54
CA LEU A 7 -15.99 1.89 -20.86
C LEU A 7 -16.99 2.60 -21.77
N ILE A 8 -16.52 3.58 -22.54
CA ILE A 8 -17.34 4.29 -23.55
C ILE A 8 -17.84 3.30 -24.62
N GLY A 9 -17.01 2.38 -25.09
CA GLY A 9 -17.44 1.32 -26.02
C GLY A 9 -18.49 0.39 -25.41
N ARG A 10 -18.36 0.03 -24.11
CA ARG A 10 -19.35 -0.78 -23.38
C ARG A 10 -20.66 0.01 -23.18
N LEU A 11 -20.58 1.30 -22.89
CA LEU A 11 -21.73 2.17 -22.76
C LEU A 11 -22.46 2.29 -24.11
N ALA A 12 -21.75 2.54 -25.22
CA ALA A 12 -22.34 2.57 -26.55
C ALA A 12 -23.10 1.28 -26.87
N LYS A 13 -22.49 0.11 -26.58
CA LYS A 13 -23.13 -1.19 -26.77
C LYS A 13 -24.37 -1.38 -25.89
N ALA A 14 -24.33 -0.94 -24.63
CA ALA A 14 -25.47 -1.04 -23.72
C ALA A 14 -26.64 -0.12 -24.13
N LEU A 15 -26.33 0.99 -24.80
CA LEU A 15 -27.28 1.93 -25.36
C LEU A 15 -27.74 1.56 -26.79
N GLU A 16 -27.28 0.45 -27.34
CA GLU A 16 -27.53 0.00 -28.72
C GLU A 16 -27.05 1.01 -29.78
N LEU A 17 -26.06 1.83 -29.44
CA LEU A 17 -25.44 2.80 -30.33
C LEU A 17 -24.21 2.19 -31.02
N ARG A 18 -24.05 2.46 -32.32
CA ARG A 18 -22.82 2.06 -33.03
C ARG A 18 -21.56 2.70 -32.43
N ARG A 19 -21.67 3.96 -32.02
CA ARG A 19 -20.63 4.72 -31.33
C ARG A 19 -21.24 5.93 -30.62
N ILE A 20 -20.54 6.48 -29.63
CA ILE A 20 -20.91 7.76 -29.03
C ILE A 20 -20.24 8.87 -29.85
N ALA A 21 -21.04 9.83 -30.28
CA ALA A 21 -20.58 10.96 -31.09
C ALA A 21 -19.46 11.73 -30.33
N GLY A 22 -18.48 12.23 -31.07
CA GLY A 22 -17.37 13.02 -30.51
C GLY A 22 -16.28 12.21 -29.78
N PHE A 23 -16.51 10.93 -29.46
CA PHE A 23 -15.50 10.12 -28.81
C PHE A 23 -14.60 9.37 -29.81
N ARG A 24 -13.28 9.57 -29.69
CA ARG A 24 -12.26 8.89 -30.50
C ARG A 24 -11.27 8.14 -29.62
N ASP A 25 -10.86 6.95 -30.06
CA ASP A 25 -9.78 6.21 -29.42
C ASP A 25 -8.41 6.85 -29.72
N ARG A 26 -7.81 7.45 -28.72
CA ARG A 26 -6.47 8.08 -28.78
C ARG A 26 -5.38 7.19 -28.16
N SER A 27 -5.70 5.94 -27.85
CA SER A 27 -4.80 5.03 -27.13
C SER A 27 -3.47 4.80 -27.87
N ARG A 28 -3.47 4.71 -29.20
CA ARG A 28 -2.24 4.55 -30.00
C ARG A 28 -1.37 5.80 -29.95
N ALA A 29 -1.97 7.00 -30.11
CA ALA A 29 -1.24 8.26 -30.04
C ALA A 29 -0.59 8.46 -28.67
N ALA A 30 -1.34 8.21 -27.61
CA ALA A 30 -0.84 8.27 -26.24
C ALA A 30 0.31 7.26 -25.98
N HIS A 31 0.17 6.02 -26.45
CA HIS A 31 1.21 5.00 -26.31
C HIS A 31 2.52 5.40 -27.00
N ARG A 32 2.42 6.01 -28.20
CA ARG A 32 3.59 6.53 -28.93
C ARG A 32 4.33 7.58 -28.09
N ARG A 33 3.61 8.57 -27.54
CA ARG A 33 4.21 9.62 -26.70
C ARG A 33 4.82 9.07 -25.41
N MET A 34 4.15 8.13 -24.76
CA MET A 34 4.67 7.45 -23.58
C MET A 34 5.97 6.70 -23.90
N TYR A 35 6.05 6.00 -25.02
CA TYR A 35 7.24 5.28 -25.45
C TYR A 35 8.40 6.23 -25.78
N GLU A 36 8.14 7.37 -26.45
CA GLU A 36 9.11 8.43 -26.68
C GLU A 36 9.69 8.98 -25.37
N ILE A 37 8.82 9.28 -24.38
CA ILE A 37 9.21 9.72 -23.03
C ILE A 37 10.12 8.67 -22.36
N GLN A 38 9.71 7.41 -22.37
CA GLN A 38 10.48 6.32 -21.77
C GLN A 38 11.89 6.20 -22.38
N ARG A 39 12.00 6.27 -23.69
CA ARG A 39 13.31 6.25 -24.38
C ARG A 39 14.20 7.43 -24.01
N MET A 40 13.63 8.63 -23.89
CA MET A 40 14.38 9.82 -23.47
C MET A 40 14.85 9.71 -22.01
N THR A 41 13.97 9.26 -21.11
CA THR A 41 14.31 9.09 -19.68
C THR A 41 15.40 8.05 -19.45
N THR A 42 15.43 6.97 -20.23
CA THR A 42 16.45 5.92 -20.13
C THR A 42 17.82 6.40 -20.64
N ARG A 43 17.85 7.27 -21.64
CA ARG A 43 19.10 7.77 -22.26
C ARG A 43 19.68 9.00 -21.56
N GLN A 44 18.85 9.83 -20.93
CA GLN A 44 19.27 11.07 -20.28
C GLN A 44 19.15 10.92 -18.75
N ARG A 45 20.30 10.68 -18.10
CA ARG A 45 20.41 10.73 -16.63
C ARG A 45 20.44 12.16 -16.07
N GLN A 46 20.55 13.19 -16.89
CA GLN A 46 20.64 14.59 -16.45
C GLN A 46 19.68 15.47 -17.26
N GLY A 47 18.70 16.04 -16.59
CA GLY A 47 17.82 17.13 -17.04
C GLY A 47 16.79 16.74 -18.12
N ALA A 48 15.54 17.12 -17.91
CA ALA A 48 14.51 17.03 -18.94
C ALA A 48 14.77 18.12 -19.99
N GLY A 49 15.37 17.77 -21.13
CA GLY A 49 15.54 18.70 -22.24
C GLY A 49 14.18 19.19 -22.78
N SER A 50 14.21 20.30 -23.52
CA SER A 50 13.00 20.94 -24.10
C SER A 50 12.10 19.96 -24.87
N ARG A 51 12.69 18.98 -25.55
CA ARG A 51 11.99 17.92 -26.28
C ARG A 51 11.20 16.99 -25.34
N HIS A 52 11.73 16.67 -24.17
CA HIS A 52 11.05 15.84 -23.16
C HIS A 52 9.80 16.54 -22.63
N ILE A 53 9.91 17.84 -22.30
CA ILE A 53 8.79 18.67 -21.85
C ILE A 53 7.73 18.78 -22.95
N ALA A 54 8.13 19.03 -24.20
CA ALA A 54 7.21 19.11 -25.34
C ALA A 54 6.43 17.79 -25.56
N THR A 55 7.11 16.63 -25.40
CA THR A 55 6.46 15.32 -25.53
C THR A 55 5.47 15.06 -24.40
N TYR A 56 5.80 15.46 -23.16
CA TYR A 56 4.86 15.40 -22.03
C TYR A 56 3.65 16.33 -22.26
N ARG A 57 3.86 17.55 -22.74
CA ARG A 57 2.76 18.48 -23.07
C ARG A 57 1.81 17.87 -24.09
N ALA A 58 2.35 17.23 -25.13
CA ALA A 58 1.54 16.55 -26.14
C ALA A 58 0.77 15.34 -25.56
N LEU A 59 1.37 14.59 -24.62
CA LEU A 59 0.69 13.47 -23.94
C LEU A 59 -0.44 13.97 -23.02
N ILE A 60 -0.20 15.06 -22.29
CA ILE A 60 -1.18 15.70 -21.42
C ILE A 60 -2.37 16.19 -22.26
N ALA A 61 -2.14 16.89 -23.37
CA ALA A 61 -3.20 17.36 -24.27
C ALA A 61 -4.07 16.19 -24.80
N ILE A 62 -3.46 15.07 -25.18
CA ILE A 62 -4.22 13.86 -25.58
C ILE A 62 -5.05 13.32 -24.41
N ALA A 63 -4.54 13.35 -23.18
CA ALA A 63 -5.27 12.87 -22.02
C ALA A 63 -6.46 13.78 -21.68
N GLU A 64 -6.27 15.10 -21.78
CA GLU A 64 -7.32 16.10 -21.60
C GLU A 64 -8.44 15.95 -22.64
N GLU A 65 -8.07 15.78 -23.92
CA GLU A 65 -9.02 15.50 -25.01
C GLU A 65 -9.89 14.26 -24.70
N VAL A 66 -9.27 13.18 -24.24
CA VAL A 66 -9.98 11.93 -23.92
C VAL A 66 -10.90 12.09 -22.71
N VAL A 67 -10.45 12.79 -21.66
CA VAL A 67 -11.29 13.03 -20.47
C VAL A 67 -12.47 13.94 -20.82
N ALA A 68 -12.24 15.04 -21.55
CA ALA A 68 -13.30 15.95 -21.99
C ALA A 68 -14.32 15.24 -22.89
N ALA A 69 -13.85 14.43 -23.84
CA ALA A 69 -14.73 13.64 -24.71
C ALA A 69 -15.55 12.60 -23.94
N ALA A 70 -14.98 11.99 -22.88
CA ALA A 70 -15.69 11.06 -22.01
C ALA A 70 -16.76 11.77 -21.16
N GLN A 71 -16.47 12.96 -20.66
CA GLN A 71 -17.44 13.81 -19.95
C GLN A 71 -18.59 14.25 -20.88
N ALA A 72 -18.28 14.69 -22.10
CA ALA A 72 -19.28 15.01 -23.10
C ALA A 72 -20.15 13.78 -23.43
N ALA A 73 -19.57 12.59 -23.54
CA ALA A 73 -20.30 11.35 -23.76
C ALA A 73 -21.30 11.05 -22.62
N LEU A 74 -20.94 11.31 -21.36
CA LEU A 74 -21.87 11.19 -20.24
C LEU A 74 -23.05 12.16 -20.36
N GLN A 75 -22.77 13.40 -20.71
CA GLN A 75 -23.83 14.45 -20.91
C GLN A 75 -24.75 14.09 -22.04
N THR A 76 -24.23 13.76 -23.22
CA THR A 76 -25.03 13.45 -24.42
C THR A 76 -25.89 12.20 -24.26
N THR A 77 -25.43 11.24 -23.46
CA THR A 77 -26.16 9.99 -23.21
C THR A 77 -27.01 10.00 -21.92
N ALA A 78 -26.99 11.08 -21.14
CA ALA A 78 -27.62 11.14 -19.80
C ALA A 78 -29.13 10.81 -19.82
N ARG A 79 -29.84 11.22 -20.85
CA ARG A 79 -31.30 11.02 -20.98
C ARG A 79 -31.68 9.68 -21.59
N ILE A 80 -30.76 8.93 -22.18
CA ILE A 80 -31.07 7.65 -22.84
C ILE A 80 -31.20 6.59 -21.72
N ARG A 81 -32.34 5.90 -21.70
CA ARG A 81 -32.66 4.85 -20.70
C ARG A 81 -32.49 3.46 -21.31
N GLY A 82 -32.22 2.47 -20.46
CA GLY A 82 -32.25 1.08 -20.85
C GLY A 82 -33.68 0.61 -21.10
N LYS A 83 -33.87 -0.36 -21.99
CA LYS A 83 -35.15 -0.95 -22.34
C LYS A 83 -35.80 -1.80 -21.24
N ASP A 84 -35.02 -2.26 -20.31
CA ASP A 84 -35.42 -3.03 -19.15
C ASP A 84 -34.60 -2.62 -17.93
N LEU A 85 -35.01 -3.07 -16.73
CA LEU A 85 -34.36 -2.71 -15.47
C LEU A 85 -32.90 -3.13 -15.42
N MET A 86 -32.55 -4.32 -15.89
CA MET A 86 -31.17 -4.83 -15.86
C MET A 86 -30.25 -4.01 -16.78
N THR A 87 -30.75 -3.65 -17.96
CA THR A 87 -30.03 -2.78 -18.90
C THR A 87 -29.86 -1.37 -18.35
N ALA A 88 -30.90 -0.83 -17.70
CA ALA A 88 -30.83 0.49 -17.05
C ALA A 88 -29.78 0.49 -15.93
N MET A 89 -29.79 -0.48 -15.02
CA MET A 89 -28.79 -0.60 -13.95
C MET A 89 -27.38 -0.74 -14.50
N LYS A 90 -27.18 -1.49 -15.59
CA LYS A 90 -25.88 -1.65 -16.26
C LYS A 90 -25.40 -0.32 -16.86
N ILE A 91 -26.29 0.45 -17.48
CA ILE A 91 -25.97 1.75 -18.06
C ILE A 91 -25.53 2.72 -16.95
N ASP A 92 -26.28 2.77 -15.85
CA ASP A 92 -25.98 3.66 -14.73
C ASP A 92 -24.64 3.28 -14.07
N ALA A 93 -24.37 2.00 -13.83
CA ALA A 93 -23.09 1.53 -13.34
C ALA A 93 -21.92 1.89 -14.29
N LEU A 94 -22.12 1.83 -15.60
CA LEU A 94 -21.09 2.25 -16.56
C LEU A 94 -20.86 3.75 -16.54
N ARG A 95 -21.92 4.55 -16.37
CA ARG A 95 -21.80 6.02 -16.24
C ARG A 95 -21.03 6.40 -14.98
N ASP A 96 -21.34 5.78 -13.86
CA ASP A 96 -20.63 6.00 -12.59
C ASP A 96 -19.16 5.64 -12.71
N GLU A 97 -18.85 4.50 -13.35
CA GLU A 97 -17.48 4.07 -13.59
C GLU A 97 -16.73 5.04 -14.51
N ILE A 98 -17.36 5.53 -15.57
CA ILE A 98 -16.77 6.54 -16.47
C ILE A 98 -16.51 7.85 -15.71
N ALA A 99 -17.48 8.34 -14.95
CA ALA A 99 -17.35 9.56 -14.14
C ALA A 99 -16.19 9.44 -13.13
N HIS A 100 -16.10 8.29 -12.46
CA HIS A 100 -14.99 7.98 -11.55
C HIS A 100 -13.63 8.07 -12.24
N TYR A 101 -13.46 7.42 -13.40
CA TYR A 101 -12.18 7.46 -14.12
C TYR A 101 -11.90 8.81 -14.78
N CYS A 102 -12.92 9.61 -15.11
CA CYS A 102 -12.72 11.00 -15.53
C CYS A 102 -12.13 11.83 -14.39
N GLY A 103 -12.66 11.70 -13.16
CA GLY A 103 -12.12 12.38 -11.98
C GLY A 103 -10.67 11.97 -11.66
N LEU A 104 -10.37 10.67 -11.70
CA LEU A 104 -9.00 10.19 -11.53
C LEU A 104 -8.08 10.67 -12.67
N GLY A 105 -8.57 10.69 -13.91
CA GLY A 105 -7.84 11.19 -15.08
C GLY A 105 -7.46 12.65 -14.92
N ALA A 106 -8.39 13.50 -14.49
CA ALA A 106 -8.15 14.92 -14.23
C ALA A 106 -7.05 15.13 -13.17
N ARG A 107 -7.09 14.37 -12.07
CA ARG A 107 -6.05 14.43 -11.01
C ARG A 107 -4.67 13.97 -11.51
N VAL A 108 -4.60 12.93 -12.33
CA VAL A 108 -3.33 12.48 -12.93
C VAL A 108 -2.79 13.49 -13.93
N ILE A 109 -3.64 14.15 -14.69
CA ILE A 109 -3.28 15.23 -15.62
C ILE A 109 -2.69 16.41 -14.84
N ASP A 110 -3.38 16.87 -13.79
CA ASP A 110 -2.92 17.94 -12.90
C ASP A 110 -1.56 17.61 -12.30
N GLN A 111 -1.42 16.43 -11.70
CA GLN A 111 -0.17 15.92 -11.15
C GLN A 111 0.98 15.93 -12.17
N ALA A 112 0.71 15.53 -13.41
CA ALA A 112 1.71 15.49 -14.47
C ALA A 112 2.11 16.91 -14.92
N ARG A 113 1.13 17.84 -15.01
CA ARG A 113 1.35 19.23 -15.34
C ARG A 113 2.23 19.91 -14.30
N ARG A 114 1.81 19.91 -13.06
CA ARG A 114 2.55 20.48 -11.91
C ARG A 114 3.97 19.94 -11.84
N ARG A 115 4.14 18.62 -11.97
CA ARG A 115 5.46 18.00 -11.84
C ARG A 115 6.39 18.25 -13.01
N VAL A 116 5.88 18.20 -14.26
CA VAL A 116 6.74 18.16 -15.46
C VAL A 116 6.79 19.50 -16.17
N LEU A 117 5.66 20.24 -16.25
CA LEU A 117 5.59 21.52 -16.94
C LEU A 117 5.99 22.66 -16.01
N ASP A 118 5.49 22.63 -14.76
CA ASP A 118 5.69 23.73 -13.81
C ASP A 118 6.90 23.47 -12.88
N GLY A 119 7.51 22.27 -12.94
CA GLY A 119 8.70 21.92 -12.15
C GLY A 119 8.41 21.74 -10.64
N GLU A 120 7.14 21.70 -10.23
CA GLU A 120 6.72 21.62 -8.84
C GLU A 120 7.12 20.26 -8.20
N GLN A 121 7.51 20.31 -6.94
CA GLN A 121 7.65 19.10 -6.13
C GLN A 121 6.30 18.70 -5.51
N VAL A 122 5.45 18.05 -6.32
CA VAL A 122 4.14 17.57 -5.85
C VAL A 122 4.31 16.67 -4.62
N PRO A 123 3.61 16.95 -3.49
CA PRO A 123 3.68 16.11 -2.29
C PRO A 123 3.27 14.66 -2.57
N THR A 124 3.87 13.72 -1.85
CA THR A 124 3.58 12.29 -2.02
C THR A 124 2.12 11.95 -1.74
N ALA A 125 1.50 12.65 -0.78
CA ALA A 125 0.09 12.47 -0.40
C ALA A 125 -0.89 12.88 -1.51
N ASP A 126 -0.51 13.83 -2.38
CA ASP A 126 -1.36 14.33 -3.47
C ASP A 126 -1.29 13.45 -4.71
N LYS A 127 -0.28 12.54 -4.78
CA LYS A 127 -0.03 11.73 -5.96
C LYS A 127 -0.93 10.51 -6.04
N ILE A 128 -1.42 10.25 -7.23
CA ILE A 128 -2.04 8.98 -7.60
C ILE A 128 -0.98 8.10 -8.26
N TYR A 129 -0.68 6.95 -7.65
CA TYR A 129 0.28 5.98 -8.17
C TYR A 129 -0.40 4.87 -9.00
N SER A 130 -1.69 4.63 -8.77
CA SER A 130 -2.50 3.69 -9.52
C SER A 130 -3.91 4.23 -9.69
N ILE A 131 -4.39 4.28 -10.92
CA ILE A 131 -5.80 4.64 -11.21
C ILE A 131 -6.78 3.51 -10.84
N PHE A 132 -6.28 2.28 -10.68
CA PHE A 132 -7.11 1.12 -10.28
C PHE A 132 -7.20 0.98 -8.77
N GLU A 133 -6.17 1.46 -8.06
CA GLU A 133 -6.04 1.44 -6.62
C GLU A 133 -5.52 2.81 -6.15
N PRO A 134 -6.37 3.85 -6.16
CA PRO A 134 -5.94 5.23 -5.87
C PRO A 134 -5.36 5.41 -4.46
N HIS A 135 -5.70 4.50 -3.55
CA HIS A 135 -5.18 4.47 -2.18
C HIS A 135 -3.75 3.91 -2.05
N THR A 136 -3.15 3.47 -3.16
CA THR A 136 -1.78 2.91 -3.15
C THR A 136 -0.76 3.95 -2.70
N ASP A 137 0.03 3.61 -1.70
CA ASP A 137 1.11 4.45 -1.19
C ASP A 137 2.45 4.14 -1.89
N LEU A 138 3.35 5.12 -1.85
CA LEU A 138 4.75 4.95 -2.24
C LEU A 138 5.59 4.66 -1.00
N ILE A 139 6.26 3.51 -0.99
CA ILE A 139 7.10 3.03 0.11
C ILE A 139 8.57 3.17 -0.30
N LYS A 140 9.32 4.05 0.39
CA LYS A 140 10.77 4.18 0.23
C LYS A 140 11.46 3.10 1.07
N ARG A 141 12.17 2.19 0.43
CA ARG A 141 12.85 1.05 1.09
C ARG A 141 14.31 1.29 1.43
N GLY A 142 14.95 2.28 0.83
CA GLY A 142 16.40 2.50 0.99
C GLY A 142 17.30 1.38 0.45
N LYS A 143 16.74 0.43 -0.33
CA LYS A 143 17.49 -0.66 -0.97
C LYS A 143 18.03 -0.22 -2.33
N VAL A 144 19.27 -0.59 -2.66
CA VAL A 144 19.94 -0.20 -3.91
C VAL A 144 19.18 -0.71 -5.15
N ARG A 145 18.69 -1.96 -5.14
CA ARG A 145 18.01 -2.57 -6.30
C ARG A 145 16.55 -2.14 -6.47
N THR A 146 15.83 -1.95 -5.37
CA THR A 146 14.41 -1.57 -5.39
C THR A 146 14.17 -0.48 -4.35
N PRO A 147 14.55 0.77 -4.68
CA PRO A 147 14.46 1.89 -3.73
C PRO A 147 13.01 2.28 -3.42
N ILE A 148 12.08 1.96 -4.32
CA ILE A 148 10.67 2.31 -4.22
C ILE A 148 9.81 1.06 -4.45
N GLU A 149 8.83 0.85 -3.58
CA GLU A 149 7.77 -0.13 -3.73
C GLU A 149 6.41 0.59 -3.66
N PHE A 150 5.39 -0.01 -4.27
CA PHE A 150 4.02 0.50 -4.24
C PHE A 150 3.13 -0.46 -3.45
N GLY A 151 2.29 0.06 -2.57
CA GLY A 151 1.41 -0.74 -1.73
C GLY A 151 1.15 -0.05 -0.40
N HIS A 152 0.88 -0.85 0.63
CA HIS A 152 0.69 -0.36 1.99
C HIS A 152 1.69 -0.99 2.95
N LYS A 153 2.21 -0.20 3.88
CA LYS A 153 2.86 -0.75 5.06
C LYS A 153 1.82 -1.41 5.96
N VAL A 154 2.16 -2.57 6.49
CA VAL A 154 1.38 -3.23 7.53
C VAL A 154 2.25 -3.35 8.77
N PHE A 155 1.81 -2.75 9.87
CA PHE A 155 2.41 -2.97 11.18
C PHE A 155 1.97 -4.32 11.72
N LEU A 156 2.89 -5.08 12.27
CA LEU A 156 2.63 -6.39 12.88
C LEU A 156 3.36 -6.50 14.23
N ALA A 157 2.68 -7.02 15.24
CA ALA A 157 3.30 -7.44 16.50
C ALA A 157 3.03 -8.92 16.75
N GLU A 158 4.07 -9.66 17.11
CA GLU A 158 4.03 -11.10 17.33
C GLU A 158 4.35 -11.45 18.79
N SER A 159 3.67 -12.44 19.33
CA SER A 159 3.98 -13.02 20.65
C SER A 159 5.08 -14.09 20.57
N ALA A 160 5.65 -14.45 21.70
CA ALA A 160 6.66 -15.53 21.80
C ALA A 160 6.18 -16.89 21.25
N LYS A 161 4.87 -17.09 21.13
CA LYS A 161 4.28 -18.30 20.54
C LYS A 161 3.94 -18.17 19.05
N GLY A 162 4.36 -17.09 18.40
CA GLY A 162 4.14 -16.86 16.99
C GLY A 162 2.75 -16.32 16.62
N LEU A 163 1.90 -16.02 17.59
CA LEU A 163 0.59 -15.41 17.35
C LEU A 163 0.77 -13.92 17.02
N ILE A 164 0.13 -13.47 15.97
CA ILE A 164 0.05 -12.04 15.66
C ILE A 164 -0.98 -11.42 16.60
N THR A 165 -0.50 -10.60 17.52
CA THR A 165 -1.32 -9.95 18.56
C THR A 165 -1.85 -8.60 18.15
N GLN A 166 -1.21 -7.95 17.17
CA GLN A 166 -1.63 -6.68 16.61
C GLN A 166 -1.28 -6.61 15.13
N TYR A 167 -2.15 -5.98 14.36
CA TYR A 167 -1.86 -5.57 12.99
C TYR A 167 -2.58 -4.24 12.69
N ASP A 168 -1.98 -3.43 11.84
CA ASP A 168 -2.57 -2.20 11.32
C ASP A 168 -2.15 -2.00 9.87
N VAL A 169 -3.09 -1.71 9.00
CA VAL A 169 -2.82 -1.22 7.64
C VAL A 169 -2.56 0.28 7.74
N LEU A 170 -1.34 0.68 7.50
CA LEU A 170 -0.91 2.06 7.67
C LEU A 170 -1.30 2.91 6.46
N LYS A 171 -1.71 4.15 6.71
CA LYS A 171 -1.95 5.15 5.67
C LYS A 171 -0.68 5.96 5.43
N GLY A 172 -0.33 6.18 4.17
CA GLY A 172 0.91 6.84 3.79
C GLY A 172 2.13 5.95 4.09
N ASN A 173 3.26 6.58 4.30
CA ASN A 173 4.50 5.90 4.67
C ASN A 173 5.05 6.46 6.00
N PRO A 174 4.34 6.27 7.13
CA PRO A 174 4.78 6.79 8.41
C PRO A 174 6.12 6.18 8.82
N VAL A 175 6.89 6.93 9.61
CA VAL A 175 8.13 6.43 10.23
C VAL A 175 7.79 5.38 11.27
N ASP A 176 8.64 4.37 11.40
CA ASP A 176 8.34 3.20 12.24
C ASP A 176 8.29 3.56 13.75
N GLU A 177 9.06 4.57 14.15
CA GLU A 177 9.15 5.01 15.55
C GLU A 177 7.81 5.48 16.16
N VAL A 178 6.87 5.98 15.37
CA VAL A 178 5.56 6.45 15.88
C VAL A 178 4.66 5.30 16.38
N HIS A 179 4.99 4.05 16.07
CA HIS A 179 4.15 2.90 16.38
C HIS A 179 4.45 2.26 17.74
N VAL A 180 5.56 2.59 18.42
CA VAL A 180 5.95 1.97 19.70
C VAL A 180 4.93 2.28 20.80
N ALA A 181 4.64 3.55 21.05
CA ALA A 181 3.72 3.96 22.11
C ALA A 181 2.28 3.43 21.91
N PRO A 182 1.66 3.54 20.70
CA PRO A 182 0.36 2.95 20.43
C PRO A 182 0.33 1.43 20.59
N SER A 183 1.39 0.74 20.15
CA SER A 183 1.50 -0.72 20.28
C SER A 183 1.53 -1.15 21.74
N LEU A 184 2.34 -0.51 22.59
CA LEU A 184 2.38 -0.79 24.02
C LEU A 184 1.04 -0.51 24.72
N LYS A 185 0.39 0.61 24.38
CA LYS A 185 -0.95 0.94 24.91
C LYS A 185 -1.96 -0.14 24.54
N ARG A 186 -1.96 -0.62 23.29
CA ARG A 186 -2.83 -1.71 22.81
C ARG A 186 -2.52 -3.02 23.53
N HIS A 187 -1.25 -3.37 23.67
CA HIS A 187 -0.81 -4.57 24.40
C HIS A 187 -1.36 -4.56 25.83
N ARG A 188 -1.17 -3.48 26.57
CA ARG A 188 -1.65 -3.34 27.96
C ARG A 188 -3.16 -3.41 28.05
N ARG A 189 -3.88 -2.84 27.08
CA ARG A 189 -5.36 -2.93 27.02
C ARG A 189 -5.84 -4.37 26.87
N VAL A 190 -5.18 -5.15 26.00
CA VAL A 190 -5.58 -6.54 25.70
C VAL A 190 -5.14 -7.50 26.81
N PHE A 191 -3.88 -7.42 27.23
CA PHE A 191 -3.26 -8.39 28.14
C PHE A 191 -3.26 -7.95 29.60
N ARG A 192 -3.69 -6.72 29.91
CA ARG A 192 -3.74 -6.13 31.25
C ARG A 192 -2.41 -6.03 31.96
N ARG A 193 -1.31 -6.21 31.25
CA ARG A 193 0.08 -6.14 31.75
C ARG A 193 1.02 -5.63 30.67
N ALA A 194 2.19 -5.14 31.07
CA ALA A 194 3.27 -4.82 30.14
C ALA A 194 3.88 -6.10 29.56
N PRO A 195 4.43 -6.06 28.33
CA PRO A 195 5.22 -7.18 27.81
C PRO A 195 6.54 -7.27 28.58
N GLN A 196 7.02 -8.50 28.84
CA GLN A 196 8.33 -8.69 29.44
C GLN A 196 9.44 -8.23 28.50
N LEU A 197 9.28 -8.46 27.20
CA LEU A 197 10.22 -8.08 26.17
C LEU A 197 9.49 -7.33 25.06
N TYR A 198 10.09 -6.22 24.62
CA TYR A 198 9.67 -5.48 23.44
C TYR A 198 10.84 -5.39 22.46
N GLY A 199 10.82 -6.20 21.41
CA GLY A 199 11.84 -6.24 20.37
C GLY A 199 11.34 -5.60 19.09
N ALA A 200 12.12 -4.70 18.50
CA ALA A 200 11.80 -4.08 17.22
C ALA A 200 13.07 -3.74 16.43
N ASP A 201 12.87 -3.32 15.17
CA ASP A 201 13.93 -2.90 14.27
C ASP A 201 14.52 -1.54 14.66
N ARG A 202 15.68 -1.22 14.07
CA ARG A 202 16.33 0.11 14.20
C ARG A 202 15.43 1.26 13.79
N GLY A 203 14.48 1.03 12.85
CA GLY A 203 13.52 2.03 12.41
C GLY A 203 12.59 2.52 13.51
N PHE A 204 12.41 1.73 14.58
CA PHE A 204 11.60 2.06 15.74
C PHE A 204 12.35 2.82 16.83
N PHE A 205 13.68 2.97 16.68
CA PHE A 205 14.50 3.59 17.70
C PHE A 205 14.28 5.10 17.77
N SER A 206 13.99 5.58 18.96
CA SER A 206 14.25 6.94 19.46
C SER A 206 14.46 6.86 20.97
N GLU A 207 15.18 7.80 21.54
CA GLU A 207 15.34 7.86 23.01
C GLU A 207 13.99 7.96 23.72
N ARG A 208 13.06 8.69 23.11
CA ARG A 208 11.67 8.77 23.58
C ARG A 208 11.03 7.38 23.64
N ASN A 209 11.22 6.54 22.65
CA ASN A 209 10.63 5.19 22.59
C ASN A 209 11.27 4.24 23.62
N VAL A 210 12.57 4.35 23.87
CA VAL A 210 13.23 3.64 24.97
C VAL A 210 12.59 4.03 26.30
N MET A 211 12.42 5.34 26.55
CA MET A 211 11.76 5.83 27.76
C MET A 211 10.28 5.42 27.86
N VAL A 212 9.56 5.35 26.75
CA VAL A 212 8.18 4.85 26.69
C VAL A 212 8.13 3.37 27.10
N CYS A 213 9.08 2.54 26.66
CA CYS A 213 9.17 1.15 27.07
C CYS A 213 9.46 1.03 28.58
N VAL A 214 10.46 1.74 29.08
CA VAL A 214 10.84 1.73 30.50
C VAL A 214 9.68 2.20 31.40
N ARG A 215 9.12 3.37 31.13
CA ARG A 215 7.97 3.91 31.88
C ARG A 215 6.71 3.04 31.72
N GLY A 216 6.60 2.35 30.60
CA GLY A 216 5.54 1.39 30.33
C GLY A 216 5.68 0.06 31.08
N GLY A 217 6.73 -0.15 31.87
CA GLY A 217 6.97 -1.37 32.64
C GLY A 217 7.46 -2.55 31.80
N VAL A 218 8.08 -2.30 30.63
CA VAL A 218 8.72 -3.31 29.82
C VAL A 218 10.02 -3.73 30.50
N ALA A 219 10.17 -5.01 30.84
CA ALA A 219 11.36 -5.47 31.55
C ALA A 219 12.63 -5.45 30.68
N THR A 220 12.50 -5.76 29.39
CA THR A 220 13.63 -5.75 28.44
C THR A 220 13.21 -5.05 27.15
N GLU A 221 13.74 -3.86 26.91
CA GLU A 221 13.61 -3.13 25.65
C GLU A 221 14.74 -3.60 24.70
N CYS A 222 14.41 -4.02 23.50
CA CYS A 222 15.35 -4.53 22.49
C CYS A 222 15.18 -3.81 21.16
N ILE A 223 15.28 -2.47 21.16
CA ILE A 223 15.27 -1.64 19.94
C ILE A 223 16.70 -1.13 19.71
N PRO A 224 17.45 -1.61 18.70
CA PRO A 224 18.83 -1.19 18.47
C PRO A 224 18.93 0.29 18.13
N GLN A 225 19.88 1.00 18.71
CA GLN A 225 20.11 2.42 18.40
C GLN A 225 20.41 2.62 16.91
N ARG A 226 19.78 3.63 16.34
CA ARG A 226 19.95 4.04 14.96
C ARG A 226 20.77 5.32 14.89
N GLY A 227 21.90 5.27 14.16
CA GLY A 227 22.78 6.44 13.96
C GLY A 227 23.46 6.94 15.23
N GLY A 228 24.31 7.95 15.08
CA GLY A 228 25.05 8.57 16.17
C GLY A 228 26.05 7.65 16.87
N SER A 229 26.86 8.25 17.76
CA SER A 229 27.75 7.51 18.66
C SER A 229 26.95 6.96 19.83
N LYS A 230 27.08 5.68 20.11
CA LYS A 230 26.47 5.06 21.30
C LYS A 230 27.23 5.46 22.55
N THR A 231 26.53 5.80 23.61
CA THR A 231 27.14 5.92 24.93
C THR A 231 27.72 4.58 25.38
N PRO A 232 28.78 4.57 26.23
CA PRO A 232 29.34 3.31 26.78
C PRO A 232 28.27 2.43 27.43
N GLN A 233 27.33 3.05 28.18
CA GLN A 233 26.22 2.32 28.81
C GLN A 233 25.28 1.68 27.76
N ARG A 234 24.90 2.41 26.70
CA ARG A 234 24.06 1.86 25.64
C ARG A 234 24.77 0.73 24.90
N GLN A 235 26.07 0.89 24.64
CA GLN A 235 26.86 -0.15 23.99
C GLN A 235 26.95 -1.43 24.86
N ALA A 236 27.19 -1.28 26.17
CA ALA A 236 27.20 -2.42 27.11
C ALA A 236 25.81 -3.09 27.16
N TYR A 237 24.72 -2.29 27.22
CA TYR A 237 23.37 -2.82 27.22
C TYR A 237 23.06 -3.63 25.96
N GLU A 238 23.36 -3.11 24.77
CA GLU A 238 23.10 -3.82 23.51
C GLU A 238 24.00 -5.07 23.33
N ARG A 239 25.11 -5.17 24.06
CA ARG A 239 25.96 -6.37 24.11
C ARG A 239 25.48 -7.42 25.12
N SER A 240 24.57 -7.07 26.01
CA SER A 240 24.06 -7.94 27.06
C SER A 240 23.33 -9.16 26.52
N ALA A 241 23.31 -10.25 27.29
CA ALA A 241 22.62 -11.48 26.89
C ALA A 241 21.11 -11.30 26.72
N PRO A 242 20.38 -10.54 27.59
CA PRO A 242 18.95 -10.28 27.41
C PRO A 242 18.64 -9.52 26.12
N PHE A 243 19.44 -8.50 25.80
CA PHE A 243 19.25 -7.73 24.58
C PHE A 243 19.46 -8.58 23.32
N LYS A 244 20.55 -9.38 23.29
CA LYS A 244 20.83 -10.30 22.18
C LYS A 244 19.74 -11.35 22.03
N GLN A 245 19.21 -11.87 23.13
CA GLN A 245 18.08 -12.81 23.10
C GLN A 245 16.84 -12.15 22.51
N GLY A 246 16.54 -10.92 22.91
CA GLY A 246 15.42 -10.15 22.34
C GLY A 246 15.58 -9.88 20.86
N GLN A 247 16.79 -9.59 20.39
CA GLN A 247 17.05 -9.42 18.95
C GLN A 247 16.91 -10.74 18.16
N ARG A 248 17.30 -11.89 18.73
CA ARG A 248 17.02 -13.20 18.11
C ARG A 248 15.52 -13.48 18.02
N PHE A 249 14.78 -13.17 19.09
CA PHE A 249 13.31 -13.29 19.08
C PHE A 249 12.69 -12.38 17.99
N ARG A 250 13.12 -11.12 17.92
CA ARG A 250 12.68 -10.19 16.90
C ARG A 250 12.96 -10.70 15.47
N ALA A 251 14.10 -11.32 15.22
CA ALA A 251 14.43 -11.88 13.92
C ALA A 251 13.39 -12.93 13.44
N GLY A 252 12.71 -13.60 14.35
CA GLY A 252 11.62 -14.54 14.05
C GLY A 252 10.44 -13.90 13.30
N ILE A 253 10.19 -12.59 13.48
CA ILE A 253 9.10 -11.89 12.77
C ILE A 253 9.28 -11.91 11.23
N GLU A 254 10.52 -11.94 10.75
CA GLU A 254 10.79 -12.02 9.30
C GLU A 254 10.31 -13.35 8.73
N GLY A 255 10.50 -14.44 9.48
CA GLY A 255 9.93 -15.74 9.14
C GLY A 255 8.39 -15.70 9.11
N ARG A 256 7.78 -15.03 10.09
CA ARG A 256 6.32 -14.83 10.15
C ARG A 256 5.80 -14.04 8.97
N ILE A 257 6.46 -12.94 8.63
CA ILE A 257 6.13 -12.13 7.44
C ILE A 257 6.21 -13.01 6.18
N SER A 258 7.24 -13.84 6.06
CA SER A 258 7.37 -14.78 4.94
C SER A 258 6.20 -15.77 4.87
N VAL A 259 5.76 -16.31 6.01
CA VAL A 259 4.58 -17.20 6.09
C VAL A 259 3.31 -16.47 5.66
N LEU A 260 3.08 -15.25 6.13
CA LEU A 260 1.93 -14.43 5.72
C LEU A 260 1.95 -14.17 4.22
N MET A 261 3.10 -13.78 3.67
CA MET A 261 3.24 -13.44 2.25
C MET A 261 3.08 -14.66 1.34
N ARG A 262 3.70 -15.80 1.69
CA ARG A 262 3.74 -17.01 0.83
C ARG A 262 2.65 -18.02 1.19
N GLY A 263 2.49 -18.32 2.47
CA GLY A 263 1.59 -19.36 2.96
C GLY A 263 0.15 -18.88 3.20
N ARG A 264 -0.07 -17.56 3.39
CA ARG A 264 -1.40 -16.98 3.64
C ARG A 264 -1.84 -16.00 2.54
N GLY A 265 -1.12 -15.99 1.42
CA GLY A 265 -1.51 -15.26 0.22
C GLY A 265 -1.31 -13.75 0.24
N MET A 266 -0.71 -13.16 1.28
CA MET A 266 -0.55 -11.70 1.40
C MET A 266 0.37 -11.07 0.35
N LYS A 267 1.14 -11.86 -0.40
CA LYS A 267 2.05 -11.34 -1.43
C LYS A 267 1.32 -10.53 -2.52
N ARG A 268 0.08 -10.91 -2.85
CA ARG A 268 -0.74 -10.25 -3.87
C ARG A 268 -2.19 -10.20 -3.43
N CYS A 269 -2.66 -9.02 -3.08
CA CYS A 269 -4.08 -8.79 -2.85
C CYS A 269 -4.85 -8.89 -4.19
N ARG A 270 -5.93 -9.64 -4.19
CA ARG A 270 -6.86 -9.77 -5.33
C ARG A 270 -8.12 -8.94 -5.14
N ALA A 271 -8.33 -8.41 -3.94
CA ALA A 271 -9.45 -7.54 -3.63
C ALA A 271 -9.12 -6.11 -4.06
N GLN A 272 -10.13 -5.37 -4.52
CA GLN A 272 -10.01 -3.98 -4.94
C GLN A 272 -10.55 -3.04 -3.86
N GLY A 273 -9.87 -1.90 -3.67
CA GLY A 273 -10.24 -0.86 -2.72
C GLY A 273 -9.65 -1.05 -1.33
N ALA A 274 -9.47 0.07 -0.61
CA ALA A 274 -8.78 0.13 0.68
C ALA A 274 -9.43 -0.75 1.76
N GLU A 275 -10.76 -0.74 1.85
CA GLU A 275 -11.49 -1.53 2.84
C GLU A 275 -11.32 -3.03 2.62
N ARG A 276 -11.46 -3.48 1.37
CA ARG A 276 -11.26 -4.89 1.02
C ARG A 276 -9.81 -5.33 1.19
N PHE A 277 -8.85 -4.42 0.95
CA PHE A 277 -7.46 -4.67 1.27
C PHE A 277 -7.25 -4.87 2.78
N ALA A 278 -7.85 -4.04 3.62
CA ALA A 278 -7.79 -4.21 5.08
C ALA A 278 -8.41 -5.53 5.54
N LEU A 279 -9.57 -5.92 4.99
CA LEU A 279 -10.20 -7.22 5.24
C LEU A 279 -9.32 -8.39 4.78
N PHE A 280 -8.65 -8.26 3.65
CA PHE A 280 -7.73 -9.27 3.14
C PHE A 280 -6.53 -9.49 4.08
N VAL A 281 -5.95 -8.40 4.62
CA VAL A 281 -4.89 -8.49 5.64
C VAL A 281 -5.43 -9.14 6.92
N ALA A 282 -6.61 -8.74 7.38
CA ALA A 282 -7.28 -9.33 8.55
C ALA A 282 -7.47 -10.84 8.41
N ALA A 283 -7.98 -11.29 7.26
CA ALA A 283 -8.19 -12.71 6.97
C ALA A 283 -6.88 -13.51 6.99
N ALA A 284 -5.80 -12.96 6.43
CA ALA A 284 -4.49 -13.61 6.45
C ALA A 284 -3.92 -13.75 7.87
N VAL A 285 -4.08 -12.71 8.70
CA VAL A 285 -3.69 -12.73 10.12
C VAL A 285 -4.52 -13.75 10.89
N LEU A 286 -5.83 -13.76 10.70
CA LEU A 286 -6.74 -14.74 11.34
C LEU A 286 -6.35 -16.17 10.97
N ALA A 287 -6.18 -16.45 9.68
CA ALA A 287 -5.77 -17.77 9.20
C ALA A 287 -4.42 -18.21 9.80
N ASN A 288 -3.44 -17.30 9.88
CA ASN A 288 -2.17 -17.57 10.53
C ASN A 288 -2.35 -17.95 12.00
N ASN A 289 -3.15 -17.17 12.74
CA ASN A 289 -3.35 -17.42 14.17
C ASN A 289 -4.12 -18.71 14.43
N LEU A 290 -5.14 -19.04 13.63
CA LEU A 290 -5.88 -20.30 13.72
C LEU A 290 -4.96 -21.51 13.51
N MET A 291 -4.07 -21.46 12.52
CA MET A 291 -3.10 -22.54 12.27
C MET A 291 -2.14 -22.72 13.46
N ILE A 292 -1.62 -21.62 14.02
CA ILE A 292 -0.73 -21.69 15.18
C ILE A 292 -1.47 -22.22 16.42
N ILE A 293 -2.71 -21.79 16.66
CA ILE A 293 -3.53 -22.32 17.75
C ILE A 293 -3.72 -23.82 17.58
N GLY A 294 -4.06 -24.29 16.39
CA GLY A 294 -4.19 -25.72 16.08
C GLY A 294 -2.90 -26.51 16.38
N GLU A 295 -1.75 -26.00 15.94
CA GLU A 295 -0.45 -26.61 16.24
C GLU A 295 -0.16 -26.67 17.75
N LEU A 296 -0.44 -25.58 18.49
CA LEU A 296 -0.23 -25.54 19.95
C LEU A 296 -1.12 -26.50 20.69
N LEU A 297 -2.38 -26.63 20.29
CA LEU A 297 -3.34 -27.58 20.88
C LEU A 297 -2.92 -29.04 20.62
N THR A 298 -2.51 -29.35 19.39
CA THR A 298 -2.02 -30.69 19.02
C THR A 298 -0.76 -31.08 19.82
N LYS A 299 0.22 -30.15 19.92
CA LYS A 299 1.42 -30.37 20.74
C LYS A 299 1.06 -30.62 22.20
N ARG A 300 0.15 -29.82 22.77
CA ARG A 300 -0.31 -29.99 24.15
C ARG A 300 -1.01 -31.33 24.39
N ALA A 301 -1.86 -31.76 23.45
CA ALA A 301 -2.53 -33.07 23.52
C ALA A 301 -1.50 -34.23 23.48
N SER A 302 -0.51 -34.14 22.57
CA SER A 302 0.56 -35.13 22.47
C SER A 302 1.40 -35.22 23.75
N GLN A 303 1.76 -34.08 24.36
CA GLN A 303 2.52 -34.04 25.61
C GLN A 303 1.73 -34.66 26.76
N ARG A 304 0.42 -34.39 26.87
CA ARG A 304 -0.46 -35.01 27.88
C ARG A 304 -0.52 -36.54 27.72
N ARG A 305 -0.65 -37.05 26.47
CA ARG A 305 -0.67 -38.48 26.20
C ARG A 305 0.68 -39.17 26.60
N LYS A 306 1.83 -38.47 26.43
CA LYS A 306 3.14 -38.99 26.84
C LYS A 306 3.34 -38.97 28.34
N ALA A 307 2.75 -38.01 29.06
CA ALA A 307 2.84 -37.90 30.50
C ALA A 307 1.93 -38.92 31.25
N ASN A 308 0.91 -39.44 30.55
CA ASN A 308 -0.03 -40.45 31.11
C ASN A 308 0.33 -41.89 30.73
N ARG A 309 1.46 -42.09 30.05
CA ARG A 309 2.10 -43.40 29.81
C ARG A 309 3.33 -43.58 30.71
#